data_d4375d72b63bbb7b4607f440d2bb7f0d
#
_entry.id   d4375d72b63bbb7b4607f440d2bb7f0d
#
_cell.length_a   1.000
_cell.length_b   1.000
_cell.length_c   1.000
_cell.angle_alpha   90.00
_cell.angle_beta   90.00
_cell.angle_gamma   90.00
#
_symmetry.space_group_name_H-M   'P 1'
#
loop_
_entity.id
_entity.type
_entity.pdbx_description
1 polymer ?
#
loop_
_entity_poly.entity_id
_entity_poly.type
_entity_poly.pdbx_seq_one_letter_code
_entity_poly.pdbx_strand_id
1 'polypeptide(L)'
;MSGTTAERQDAATGAAPAAAPAPHPPLEGAARIIGSIALSTAVFMNVLDTSIANVSIPTIAGDLGVSSSQGTWVITSFGVANAITVPLTGWLTQRFGQVRLFLMSTLLFVLTSWLCGFASSLEALVVFRVLQGAVAGPMIPLSQTLMLASFPREKSGMALAIWAMTTLVAPVAGPLLGGWISDTYTWPWIFYINVPVGLLAAWFSWRIYKDRESPTRHIPIDRMGLALLVVWVGALQVMLDKGQELDWFSSPVIVTLAVVSVVAFVFFLIWELTEAHPIVDLRLFLGRNFTIGVLTLAVAYGVFFANVVLMPLWLQRFMGYTATDAGWVTAPVGLFAILLTPVVGRLLASQDPRRLVTFAFLVFALVSYMRSGFNTQADMATLIVPTVIQGIAMAAFFVPLTAISLSGLDPARIPAASGLSNFARLTAGAFGTSITTTLWDDRAAFHHARLSEVAHPGSPGFDSAFETLRQTLDPARALSYIDGLLNTQAFTLSALDIFHASAVIFVLLTALVWLARPNRSGPAGGAAEAAGGAH
;
A
#
# COMPACT_ATOMS: atom_id res chain seq x y z
N MET A 1 82.21 26.77 -2.35
CA MET A 1 81.44 26.78 -1.08
C MET A 1 80.04 26.34 -1.39
N SER A 2 79.80 25.14 -1.05
CA SER A 2 78.55 24.37 -1.29
C SER A 2 77.52 24.71 -0.26
N GLY A 3 76.31 25.03 -0.70
CA GLY A 3 75.12 25.18 0.17
C GLY A 3 74.02 24.26 -0.29
N THR A 4 73.89 23.14 0.38
CA THR A 4 72.84 22.11 0.21
C THR A 4 71.57 22.62 0.80
N THR A 5 70.52 22.85 -0.03
CA THR A 5 69.13 23.05 0.38
C THR A 5 68.45 21.67 0.55
N ALA A 6 68.18 21.33 1.79
CA ALA A 6 67.38 20.13 2.12
C ALA A 6 65.88 20.41 1.84
N GLU A 7 65.33 19.74 0.85
CA GLU A 7 63.87 19.63 0.64
C GLU A 7 63.22 18.82 1.78
N ARG A 8 62.42 19.48 2.58
CA ARG A 8 61.48 18.82 3.47
C ARG A 8 60.31 18.26 2.63
N GLN A 9 60.30 16.97 2.39
CA GLN A 9 59.13 16.24 1.96
C GLN A 9 58.17 16.10 3.16
N ASP A 10 57.18 16.97 3.24
CA ASP A 10 56.01 16.74 4.07
C ASP A 10 55.20 15.57 3.48
N ALA A 11 55.38 14.39 4.04
CA ALA A 11 54.56 13.22 3.79
C ALA A 11 53.15 13.47 4.37
N ALA A 12 52.25 14.01 3.54
CA ALA A 12 50.82 13.97 3.81
C ALA A 12 50.39 12.51 3.81
N THR A 13 50.35 11.93 4.99
CA THR A 13 49.67 10.64 5.24
C THR A 13 48.17 10.80 4.94
N GLY A 14 47.79 10.56 3.68
CA GLY A 14 46.42 10.41 3.29
C GLY A 14 45.82 9.20 4.05
N ALA A 15 45.08 9.47 5.12
CA ALA A 15 44.30 8.47 5.77
C ALA A 15 43.31 7.87 4.73
N ALA A 16 43.52 6.64 4.34
CA ALA A 16 42.57 5.90 3.50
C ALA A 16 41.18 6.00 4.12
N PRO A 17 40.12 6.28 3.34
CA PRO A 17 38.79 6.32 3.88
C PRO A 17 38.52 5.00 4.58
N ALA A 18 38.11 5.07 5.86
CA ALA A 18 37.80 3.90 6.68
C ALA A 18 36.83 2.98 5.89
N ALA A 19 37.28 1.75 5.65
CA ALA A 19 36.51 0.77 4.93
C ALA A 19 35.11 0.67 5.57
N ALA A 20 34.05 0.75 4.75
CA ALA A 20 32.70 0.61 5.22
C ALA A 20 32.59 -0.71 6.01
N PRO A 21 31.98 -0.72 7.22
CA PRO A 21 31.88 -1.93 8.02
C PRO A 21 31.22 -3.03 7.19
N ALA A 22 31.82 -4.23 7.23
CA ALA A 22 31.30 -5.39 6.49
C ALA A 22 29.84 -5.66 6.89
N PRO A 23 28.96 -5.96 5.92
CA PRO A 23 27.56 -6.25 6.21
C PRO A 23 27.50 -7.45 7.19
N HIS A 24 26.62 -7.34 8.19
CA HIS A 24 26.40 -8.42 9.16
C HIS A 24 26.04 -9.73 8.43
N PRO A 25 26.58 -10.89 8.86
CA PRO A 25 26.22 -12.17 8.26
C PRO A 25 24.71 -12.44 8.41
N PRO A 26 24.07 -13.18 7.49
CA PRO A 26 22.68 -13.59 7.63
C PRO A 26 22.41 -14.27 8.99
N LEU A 27 21.17 -14.15 9.47
CA LEU A 27 20.75 -14.87 10.67
C LEU A 27 20.60 -16.36 10.37
N GLU A 28 20.87 -17.21 11.38
CA GLU A 28 20.75 -18.67 11.26
C GLU A 28 19.79 -19.25 12.30
N GLY A 29 19.30 -20.46 12.03
CA GLY A 29 18.51 -21.24 12.97
C GLY A 29 17.33 -20.51 13.57
N ALA A 30 17.16 -20.65 14.89
CA ALA A 30 16.06 -20.05 15.64
C ALA A 30 16.06 -18.52 15.60
N ALA A 31 17.24 -17.86 15.57
CA ALA A 31 17.33 -16.41 15.54
C ALA A 31 16.69 -15.84 14.26
N ARG A 32 16.87 -16.48 13.10
CA ARG A 32 16.23 -16.07 11.85
C ARG A 32 14.72 -16.22 11.93
N ILE A 33 14.22 -17.33 12.48
CA ILE A 33 12.77 -17.57 12.60
C ILE A 33 12.14 -16.55 13.55
N ILE A 34 12.69 -16.39 14.74
CA ILE A 34 12.17 -15.46 15.77
C ILE A 34 12.24 -14.00 15.26
N GLY A 35 13.38 -13.62 14.64
CA GLY A 35 13.54 -12.30 14.06
C GLY A 35 12.52 -12.01 12.94
N SER A 36 12.30 -12.98 12.04
CA SER A 36 11.30 -12.86 10.98
C SER A 36 9.89 -12.73 11.55
N ILE A 37 9.51 -13.54 12.55
CA ILE A 37 8.21 -13.44 13.21
C ILE A 37 8.05 -12.07 13.89
N ALA A 38 9.05 -11.58 14.60
CA ALA A 38 8.99 -10.30 15.29
C ALA A 38 8.79 -9.12 14.32
N LEU A 39 9.55 -9.08 13.22
CA LEU A 39 9.38 -8.08 12.16
C LEU A 39 8.00 -8.18 11.51
N SER A 40 7.56 -9.40 11.19
CA SER A 40 6.24 -9.65 10.60
C SER A 40 5.11 -9.23 11.54
N THR A 41 5.23 -9.52 12.83
CA THR A 41 4.21 -9.13 13.84
C THR A 41 4.07 -7.61 13.95
N ALA A 42 5.18 -6.85 13.94
CA ALA A 42 5.14 -5.40 13.97
C ALA A 42 4.48 -4.80 12.72
N VAL A 43 4.76 -5.36 11.52
CA VAL A 43 4.11 -4.94 10.27
C VAL A 43 2.64 -5.32 10.27
N PHE A 44 2.32 -6.54 10.69
CA PHE A 44 0.94 -7.01 10.80
C PHE A 44 0.12 -6.07 11.67
N MET A 45 0.63 -5.70 12.84
CA MET A 45 0.01 -4.76 13.77
C MET A 45 -0.26 -3.40 13.11
N ASN A 46 0.74 -2.84 12.40
CA ASN A 46 0.61 -1.54 11.72
C ASN A 46 -0.48 -1.58 10.61
N VAL A 47 -0.48 -2.60 9.77
CA VAL A 47 -1.46 -2.72 8.68
C VAL A 47 -2.84 -3.07 9.22
N LEU A 48 -2.90 -3.91 10.25
CA LEU A 48 -4.13 -4.31 10.94
C LEU A 48 -4.82 -3.10 11.58
N ASP A 49 -4.07 -2.23 12.25
CA ASP A 49 -4.58 -1.02 12.92
C ASP A 49 -5.39 -0.14 11.95
N THR A 50 -4.88 0.08 10.75
CA THR A 50 -5.60 0.84 9.71
C THR A 50 -6.88 0.15 9.27
N SER A 51 -6.82 -1.17 9.09
CA SER A 51 -7.96 -1.96 8.59
C SER A 51 -9.06 -2.12 9.64
N ILE A 52 -8.70 -2.30 10.90
CA ILE A 52 -9.64 -2.36 12.03
C ILE A 52 -10.34 -1.01 12.23
N ALA A 53 -9.56 0.09 12.26
CA ALA A 53 -10.11 1.42 12.45
C ALA A 53 -11.15 1.78 11.39
N ASN A 54 -10.96 1.35 10.15
CA ASN A 54 -11.88 1.62 9.04
C ASN A 54 -13.28 1.05 9.27
N VAL A 55 -13.37 -0.15 9.78
CA VAL A 55 -14.66 -0.82 10.07
C VAL A 55 -15.34 -0.23 11.30
N SER A 56 -14.57 0.30 12.23
CA SER A 56 -15.06 0.82 13.52
C SER A 56 -15.50 2.29 13.47
N ILE A 57 -15.39 2.99 12.31
CA ILE A 57 -15.78 4.40 12.17
C ILE A 57 -17.21 4.69 12.68
N PRO A 58 -18.26 3.91 12.28
CA PRO A 58 -19.62 4.21 12.73
C PRO A 58 -19.76 4.13 14.24
N THR A 59 -19.12 3.15 14.87
CA THR A 59 -19.14 2.96 16.33
C THR A 59 -18.38 4.10 17.05
N ILE A 60 -17.19 4.47 16.55
CA ILE A 60 -16.39 5.59 17.08
C ILE A 60 -17.18 6.90 16.96
N ALA A 61 -17.76 7.18 15.78
CA ALA A 61 -18.52 8.41 15.54
C ALA A 61 -19.76 8.48 16.44
N GLY A 62 -20.48 7.36 16.60
CA GLY A 62 -21.64 7.28 17.48
C GLY A 62 -21.30 7.53 18.95
N ASP A 63 -20.22 6.92 19.45
CA ASP A 63 -19.80 7.05 20.85
C ASP A 63 -19.24 8.47 21.16
N LEU A 64 -18.54 9.08 20.21
CA LEU A 64 -18.03 10.45 20.34
C LEU A 64 -19.07 11.54 20.00
N GLY A 65 -20.30 11.16 19.60
CA GLY A 65 -21.38 12.08 19.27
C GLY A 65 -21.13 12.94 18.03
N VAL A 66 -20.40 12.42 17.04
CA VAL A 66 -20.06 13.11 15.80
C VAL A 66 -20.66 12.41 14.58
N SER A 67 -20.71 13.09 13.42
CA SER A 67 -21.17 12.45 12.20
C SER A 67 -20.16 11.40 11.67
N SER A 68 -20.65 10.41 10.93
CA SER A 68 -19.78 9.41 10.30
C SER A 68 -18.76 10.06 9.36
N SER A 69 -19.11 11.13 8.67
CA SER A 69 -18.21 11.94 7.82
C SER A 69 -17.08 12.57 8.65
N GLN A 70 -17.38 13.10 9.85
CA GLN A 70 -16.34 13.58 10.76
C GLN A 70 -15.49 12.44 11.30
N GLY A 71 -16.09 11.26 11.56
CA GLY A 71 -15.38 10.05 12.01
C GLY A 71 -14.31 9.57 11.02
N THR A 72 -14.46 9.83 9.71
CA THR A 72 -13.45 9.44 8.71
C THR A 72 -12.09 10.12 8.93
N TRP A 73 -12.05 11.27 9.62
CA TRP A 73 -10.79 11.94 9.98
C TRP A 73 -9.86 11.06 10.83
N VAL A 74 -10.39 10.07 11.54
CA VAL A 74 -9.59 9.10 12.30
C VAL A 74 -8.66 8.31 11.37
N ILE A 75 -9.10 8.00 10.14
CA ILE A 75 -8.30 7.28 9.13
C ILE A 75 -7.46 8.24 8.32
N THR A 76 -8.08 9.32 7.81
CA THR A 76 -7.41 10.32 6.98
C THR A 76 -6.19 10.90 7.69
N SER A 77 -6.31 11.27 8.96
CA SER A 77 -5.20 11.86 9.74
C SER A 77 -4.01 10.91 9.89
N PHE A 78 -4.26 9.63 10.17
CA PHE A 78 -3.22 8.61 10.19
C PHE A 78 -2.59 8.41 8.81
N GLY A 79 -3.42 8.27 7.77
CA GLY A 79 -2.99 8.05 6.39
C GLY A 79 -2.09 9.19 5.88
N VAL A 80 -2.49 10.44 6.10
CA VAL A 80 -1.70 11.65 5.75
C VAL A 80 -0.34 11.63 6.44
N ALA A 81 -0.31 11.46 7.77
CA ALA A 81 0.93 11.46 8.54
C ALA A 81 1.86 10.30 8.16
N ASN A 82 1.29 9.12 7.91
CA ASN A 82 2.02 7.95 7.44
C ASN A 82 2.61 8.20 6.04
N ALA A 83 1.82 8.70 5.09
CA ALA A 83 2.27 9.00 3.73
C ALA A 83 3.42 10.02 3.71
N ILE A 84 3.41 11.02 4.60
CA ILE A 84 4.51 11.99 4.75
C ILE A 84 5.79 11.33 5.26
N THR A 85 5.69 10.40 6.21
CA THR A 85 6.88 9.87 6.91
C THR A 85 7.50 8.64 6.25
N VAL A 86 6.74 7.89 5.44
CA VAL A 86 7.27 6.74 4.70
C VAL A 86 8.48 7.09 3.81
N PRO A 87 8.47 8.13 2.96
CA PRO A 87 9.62 8.49 2.12
C PRO A 87 10.82 9.00 2.93
N LEU A 88 10.61 9.48 4.16
CA LEU A 88 11.68 9.92 5.05
C LEU A 88 12.53 8.78 5.63
N THR A 89 12.10 7.52 5.44
CA THR A 89 12.76 6.34 6.03
C THR A 89 14.26 6.29 5.72
N GLY A 90 14.65 6.66 4.51
CA GLY A 90 16.06 6.67 4.10
C GLY A 90 16.91 7.64 4.92
N TRP A 91 16.46 8.88 5.08
CA TRP A 91 17.12 9.90 5.89
C TRP A 91 17.11 9.54 7.38
N LEU A 92 15.96 9.13 7.90
CA LEU A 92 15.83 8.70 9.29
C LEU A 92 16.75 7.53 9.62
N THR A 93 16.90 6.57 8.72
CA THR A 93 17.79 5.41 8.87
C THR A 93 19.26 5.85 8.95
N GLN A 94 19.68 6.77 8.11
CA GLN A 94 21.05 7.28 8.14
C GLN A 94 21.34 8.05 9.43
N ARG A 95 20.34 8.71 10.00
CA ARG A 95 20.46 9.51 11.22
C ARG A 95 20.45 8.68 12.50
N PHE A 96 19.53 7.71 12.60
CA PHE A 96 19.26 6.96 13.84
C PHE A 96 19.72 5.52 13.80
N GLY A 97 19.99 4.97 12.62
CA GLY A 97 20.24 3.56 12.38
C GLY A 97 18.95 2.77 12.11
N GLN A 98 19.08 1.63 11.46
CA GLN A 98 17.92 0.82 11.02
C GLN A 98 17.20 0.16 12.20
N VAL A 99 17.97 -0.44 13.11
CA VAL A 99 17.40 -1.22 14.23
C VAL A 99 16.80 -0.28 15.27
N ARG A 100 17.54 0.77 15.66
CA ARG A 100 17.04 1.76 16.62
C ARG A 100 15.78 2.45 16.11
N LEU A 101 15.77 2.87 14.83
CA LEU A 101 14.61 3.52 14.25
C LEU A 101 13.41 2.60 14.22
N PHE A 102 13.58 1.32 13.84
CA PHE A 102 12.50 0.33 13.85
C PHE A 102 11.93 0.11 15.25
N LEU A 103 12.79 -0.05 16.25
CA LEU A 103 12.38 -0.23 17.65
C LEU A 103 11.67 1.01 18.20
N MET A 104 12.23 2.20 17.96
CA MET A 104 11.61 3.47 18.36
C MET A 104 10.23 3.64 17.71
N SER A 105 10.12 3.41 16.40
CA SER A 105 8.85 3.48 15.68
C SER A 105 7.84 2.48 16.25
N THR A 106 8.24 1.25 16.52
CA THR A 106 7.34 0.22 17.09
C THR A 106 6.87 0.61 18.50
N LEU A 107 7.78 1.05 19.38
CA LEU A 107 7.43 1.44 20.76
C LEU A 107 6.58 2.70 20.80
N LEU A 108 6.91 3.71 19.97
CA LEU A 108 6.10 4.93 19.88
C LEU A 108 4.73 4.65 19.23
N PHE A 109 4.64 3.71 18.28
CA PHE A 109 3.37 3.24 17.74
C PHE A 109 2.49 2.61 18.84
N VAL A 110 3.07 1.78 19.69
CA VAL A 110 2.38 1.19 20.86
C VAL A 110 1.88 2.28 21.81
N LEU A 111 2.73 3.26 22.12
CA LEU A 111 2.36 4.37 22.99
C LEU A 111 1.22 5.22 22.42
N THR A 112 1.34 5.60 21.14
CA THR A 112 0.32 6.40 20.46
C THR A 112 -0.97 5.62 20.25
N SER A 113 -0.90 4.31 20.00
CA SER A 113 -2.06 3.42 19.95
C SER A 113 -2.79 3.39 21.30
N TRP A 114 -2.05 3.27 22.40
CA TRP A 114 -2.64 3.35 23.74
C TRP A 114 -3.33 4.70 23.98
N LEU A 115 -2.70 5.82 23.55
CA LEU A 115 -3.30 7.17 23.64
C LEU A 115 -4.57 7.28 22.79
N CYS A 116 -4.62 6.67 21.59
CA CYS A 116 -5.83 6.63 20.76
C CYS A 116 -6.99 5.97 21.49
N GLY A 117 -6.75 4.85 22.19
CA GLY A 117 -7.79 4.19 23.00
C GLY A 117 -8.22 4.98 24.22
N PHE A 118 -7.45 5.97 24.65
CA PHE A 118 -7.75 6.86 25.80
C PHE A 118 -8.40 8.18 25.37
N ALA A 119 -8.62 8.39 24.09
CA ALA A 119 -9.19 9.63 23.56
C ALA A 119 -10.67 9.77 23.96
N SER A 120 -11.02 10.92 24.52
CA SER A 120 -12.38 11.26 24.97
C SER A 120 -13.10 12.22 24.00
N SER A 121 -12.45 12.66 22.94
CA SER A 121 -13.03 13.50 21.87
C SER A 121 -12.42 13.16 20.52
N LEU A 122 -13.12 13.54 19.44
CA LEU A 122 -12.62 13.34 18.07
C LEU A 122 -11.31 14.09 17.83
N GLU A 123 -11.19 15.32 18.34
CA GLU A 123 -10.00 16.14 18.15
C GLU A 123 -8.77 15.49 18.80
N ALA A 124 -8.92 14.98 20.03
CA ALA A 124 -7.85 14.25 20.72
C ALA A 124 -7.46 12.99 19.96
N LEU A 125 -8.45 12.22 19.48
CA LEU A 125 -8.21 11.02 18.71
C LEU A 125 -7.49 11.34 17.38
N VAL A 126 -7.89 12.37 16.66
CA VAL A 126 -7.23 12.84 15.43
C VAL A 126 -5.77 13.23 15.68
N VAL A 127 -5.48 13.98 16.75
CA VAL A 127 -4.09 14.33 17.12
C VAL A 127 -3.26 13.07 17.39
N PHE A 128 -3.81 12.13 18.18
CA PHE A 128 -3.09 10.88 18.45
C PHE A 128 -2.91 10.02 17.22
N ARG A 129 -3.86 10.03 16.28
CA ARG A 129 -3.75 9.35 14.98
C ARG A 129 -2.69 9.98 14.08
N VAL A 130 -2.54 11.32 14.08
CA VAL A 130 -1.42 11.99 13.38
C VAL A 130 -0.08 11.51 13.95
N LEU A 131 0.07 11.52 15.29
CA LEU A 131 1.30 11.05 15.92
C LEU A 131 1.57 9.57 15.62
N GLN A 132 0.55 8.72 15.67
CA GLN A 132 0.64 7.30 15.36
C GLN A 132 1.05 7.06 13.90
N GLY A 133 0.42 7.76 12.94
CA GLY A 133 0.77 7.69 11.53
C GLY A 133 2.21 8.16 11.26
N ALA A 134 2.65 9.22 11.91
CA ALA A 134 4.01 9.74 11.77
C ALA A 134 5.08 8.73 12.22
N VAL A 135 4.85 8.00 13.30
CA VAL A 135 5.81 6.99 13.77
C VAL A 135 5.67 5.66 13.06
N ALA A 136 4.52 5.37 12.45
CA ALA A 136 4.25 4.16 11.69
C ALA A 136 4.99 4.09 10.36
N GLY A 137 5.23 5.24 9.71
CA GLY A 137 5.78 5.32 8.36
C GLY A 137 7.03 4.49 8.11
N PRO A 138 8.08 4.58 8.94
CA PRO A 138 9.29 3.80 8.76
C PRO A 138 9.15 2.30 9.02
N MET A 139 8.10 1.83 9.72
CA MET A 139 8.00 0.43 10.16
C MET A 139 7.97 -0.56 9.00
N ILE A 140 7.16 -0.31 7.97
CA ILE A 140 7.02 -1.19 6.81
C ILE A 140 8.32 -1.26 5.99
N PRO A 141 8.94 -0.15 5.54
CA PRO A 141 10.19 -0.19 4.78
C PRO A 141 11.36 -0.77 5.57
N LEU A 142 11.47 -0.46 6.87
CA LEU A 142 12.55 -1.00 7.72
C LEU A 142 12.41 -2.48 7.98
N SER A 143 11.19 -2.95 8.23
CA SER A 143 10.95 -4.39 8.39
C SER A 143 11.34 -5.17 7.13
N GLN A 144 11.03 -4.63 5.94
CA GLN A 144 11.45 -5.19 4.66
C GLN A 144 12.97 -5.25 4.54
N THR A 145 13.65 -4.18 4.88
CA THR A 145 15.11 -4.08 4.83
C THR A 145 15.77 -5.06 5.82
N LEU A 146 15.31 -5.09 7.07
CA LEU A 146 15.82 -5.99 8.11
C LEU A 146 15.52 -7.46 7.77
N MET A 147 14.36 -7.73 7.17
CA MET A 147 14.00 -9.08 6.70
C MET A 147 14.97 -9.52 5.61
N LEU A 148 15.24 -8.69 4.61
CA LEU A 148 16.22 -8.99 3.55
C LEU A 148 17.63 -9.22 4.12
N ALA A 149 18.07 -8.40 5.08
CA ALA A 149 19.36 -8.54 5.74
C ALA A 149 19.46 -9.79 6.63
N SER A 150 18.34 -10.40 7.01
CA SER A 150 18.29 -11.61 7.83
C SER A 150 18.48 -12.91 7.05
N PHE A 151 18.36 -12.87 5.72
CA PHE A 151 18.46 -14.04 4.85
C PHE A 151 19.69 -13.97 3.95
N PRO A 152 20.26 -15.13 3.54
CA PRO A 152 21.25 -15.19 2.47
C PRO A 152 20.69 -14.60 1.17
N ARG A 153 21.53 -14.03 0.32
CA ARG A 153 21.11 -13.39 -0.96
C ARG A 153 20.32 -14.36 -1.86
N GLU A 154 20.68 -15.63 -1.87
CA GLU A 154 20.01 -16.70 -2.64
C GLU A 154 18.58 -16.95 -2.14
N LYS A 155 18.28 -16.58 -0.90
CA LYS A 155 16.96 -16.72 -0.26
C LYS A 155 16.21 -15.40 -0.08
N SER A 156 16.64 -14.33 -0.73
CA SER A 156 15.98 -13.00 -0.67
C SER A 156 14.51 -13.07 -1.11
N GLY A 157 14.19 -13.91 -2.10
CA GLY A 157 12.81 -14.17 -2.51
C GLY A 157 11.94 -14.75 -1.39
N MET A 158 12.50 -15.64 -0.56
CA MET A 158 11.78 -16.19 0.60
C MET A 158 11.58 -15.12 1.69
N ALA A 159 12.58 -14.27 1.92
CA ALA A 159 12.46 -13.14 2.86
C ALA A 159 11.32 -12.19 2.46
N LEU A 160 11.29 -11.79 1.19
CA LEU A 160 10.22 -10.94 0.64
C LEU A 160 8.86 -11.65 0.67
N ALA A 161 8.84 -12.98 0.45
CA ALA A 161 7.61 -13.76 0.51
C ALA A 161 7.01 -13.74 1.93
N ILE A 162 7.80 -13.99 2.97
CA ILE A 162 7.36 -13.95 4.37
C ILE A 162 6.84 -12.55 4.73
N TRP A 163 7.57 -11.52 4.33
CA TRP A 163 7.17 -10.13 4.55
C TRP A 163 5.87 -9.77 3.82
N ALA A 164 5.72 -10.17 2.56
CA ALA A 164 4.51 -9.91 1.76
C ALA A 164 3.28 -10.63 2.32
N MET A 165 3.42 -11.89 2.78
CA MET A 165 2.32 -12.61 3.44
C MET A 165 1.72 -11.80 4.57
N THR A 166 2.56 -11.17 5.39
CA THR A 166 2.12 -10.39 6.54
C THR A 166 1.26 -9.18 6.12
N THR A 167 1.70 -8.47 5.09
CA THR A 167 0.96 -7.30 4.57
C THR A 167 -0.34 -7.67 3.85
N LEU A 168 -0.49 -8.92 3.40
CA LEU A 168 -1.68 -9.42 2.73
C LEU A 168 -2.73 -9.95 3.72
N VAL A 169 -2.30 -10.55 4.83
CA VAL A 169 -3.21 -11.13 5.84
C VAL A 169 -3.92 -10.04 6.65
N ALA A 170 -3.21 -8.97 6.99
CA ALA A 170 -3.71 -7.94 7.88
C ALA A 170 -5.00 -7.23 7.38
N PRO A 171 -5.13 -6.83 6.11
CA PRO A 171 -6.37 -6.24 5.60
C PRO A 171 -7.57 -7.19 5.64
N VAL A 172 -7.34 -8.50 5.53
CA VAL A 172 -8.41 -9.52 5.62
C VAL A 172 -8.82 -9.77 7.08
N ALA A 173 -7.83 -9.82 7.99
CA ALA A 173 -8.07 -10.02 9.41
C ALA A 173 -8.73 -8.79 10.07
N GLY A 174 -8.46 -7.58 9.54
CA GLY A 174 -8.93 -6.32 10.11
C GLY A 174 -10.45 -6.22 10.28
N PRO A 175 -11.26 -6.38 9.24
CA PRO A 175 -12.71 -6.33 9.36
C PRO A 175 -13.28 -7.39 10.30
N LEU A 176 -12.74 -8.60 10.30
CA LEU A 176 -13.18 -9.68 11.18
C LEU A 176 -12.91 -9.36 12.65
N LEU A 177 -11.67 -8.96 12.97
CA LEU A 177 -11.28 -8.60 14.33
C LEU A 177 -11.93 -7.29 14.77
N GLY A 178 -11.99 -6.30 13.89
CA GLY A 178 -12.55 -4.98 14.19
C GLY A 178 -14.04 -5.05 14.48
N GLY A 179 -14.80 -5.77 13.67
CA GLY A 179 -16.22 -6.02 13.90
C GLY A 179 -16.44 -6.76 15.23
N TRP A 180 -15.75 -7.89 15.43
CA TRP A 180 -15.87 -8.67 16.66
C TRP A 180 -15.51 -7.86 17.92
N ILE A 181 -14.41 -7.07 17.89
CA ILE A 181 -14.00 -6.25 19.03
C ILE A 181 -15.01 -5.14 19.29
N SER A 182 -15.48 -4.44 18.26
CA SER A 182 -16.42 -3.32 18.40
C SER A 182 -17.79 -3.78 18.88
N ASP A 183 -18.24 -4.99 18.48
CA ASP A 183 -19.53 -5.55 18.84
C ASP A 183 -19.51 -6.19 20.24
N THR A 184 -18.37 -6.79 20.65
CA THR A 184 -18.26 -7.56 21.91
C THR A 184 -17.76 -6.70 23.06
N TYR A 185 -16.90 -5.75 22.78
CA TYR A 185 -16.28 -4.83 23.74
C TYR A 185 -16.65 -3.39 23.38
N THR A 186 -15.71 -2.46 23.57
CA THR A 186 -15.83 -1.05 23.18
C THR A 186 -14.76 -0.72 22.13
N TRP A 187 -15.01 0.31 21.30
CA TRP A 187 -14.09 0.69 20.21
C TRP A 187 -12.64 0.99 20.68
N PRO A 188 -12.32 1.50 21.88
CA PRO A 188 -10.94 1.70 22.31
C PRO A 188 -10.08 0.42 22.26
N TRP A 189 -10.70 -0.75 22.41
CA TRP A 189 -9.96 -2.03 22.36
C TRP A 189 -9.33 -2.32 21.01
N ILE A 190 -9.83 -1.72 19.91
CA ILE A 190 -9.17 -1.84 18.59
C ILE A 190 -7.74 -1.27 18.60
N PHE A 191 -7.49 -0.29 19.48
CA PHE A 191 -6.18 0.30 19.68
C PHE A 191 -5.39 -0.41 20.79
N TYR A 192 -6.03 -0.81 21.86
CA TYR A 192 -5.36 -1.50 22.98
C TYR A 192 -4.79 -2.86 22.61
N ILE A 193 -5.36 -3.57 21.62
CA ILE A 193 -4.84 -4.85 21.12
C ILE A 193 -3.41 -4.72 20.60
N ASN A 194 -3.01 -3.55 20.11
CA ASN A 194 -1.67 -3.28 19.61
C ASN A 194 -0.63 -3.23 20.75
N VAL A 195 -1.03 -2.95 21.99
CA VAL A 195 -0.10 -2.76 23.11
C VAL A 195 0.66 -4.06 23.43
N PRO A 196 0.01 -5.17 23.80
CA PRO A 196 0.75 -6.39 24.11
C PRO A 196 1.49 -6.95 22.90
N VAL A 197 0.89 -6.90 21.70
CA VAL A 197 1.48 -7.42 20.47
C VAL A 197 2.73 -6.63 20.08
N GLY A 198 2.66 -5.30 20.14
CA GLY A 198 3.78 -4.44 19.77
C GLY A 198 4.93 -4.48 20.78
N LEU A 199 4.63 -4.59 22.08
CA LEU A 199 5.67 -4.77 23.10
C LEU A 199 6.43 -6.08 22.91
N LEU A 200 5.74 -7.19 22.63
CA LEU A 200 6.36 -8.47 22.32
C LEU A 200 7.20 -8.39 21.05
N ALA A 201 6.66 -7.80 19.98
CA ALA A 201 7.39 -7.62 18.72
C ALA A 201 8.65 -6.74 18.91
N ALA A 202 8.56 -5.65 19.67
CA ALA A 202 9.71 -4.80 19.99
C ALA A 202 10.77 -5.55 20.82
N TRP A 203 10.35 -6.31 21.85
CA TRP A 203 11.26 -7.06 22.69
C TRP A 203 12.04 -8.14 21.93
N PHE A 204 11.33 -8.95 21.12
CA PHE A 204 11.99 -9.95 20.29
C PHE A 204 12.89 -9.33 19.22
N SER A 205 12.44 -8.24 18.58
CA SER A 205 13.27 -7.51 17.61
C SER A 205 14.52 -6.95 18.27
N TRP A 206 14.40 -6.32 19.44
CA TRP A 206 15.56 -5.85 20.19
C TRP A 206 16.51 -6.99 20.53
N ARG A 207 16.01 -8.11 21.03
CA ARG A 207 16.83 -9.28 21.44
C ARG A 207 17.65 -9.86 20.29
N ILE A 208 17.09 -9.85 19.07
CA ILE A 208 17.72 -10.45 17.87
C ILE A 208 18.61 -9.43 17.11
N TYR A 209 18.20 -8.17 17.03
CA TYR A 209 18.83 -7.18 16.13
C TYR A 209 19.70 -6.14 16.84
N LYS A 210 19.73 -6.04 18.17
CA LYS A 210 20.44 -4.97 18.92
C LYS A 210 21.91 -4.79 18.52
N ASP A 211 22.60 -5.87 18.16
CA ASP A 211 24.01 -5.89 17.81
C ASP A 211 24.25 -5.80 16.29
N ARG A 212 23.20 -5.50 15.50
CA ARG A 212 23.20 -5.46 14.03
C ARG A 212 22.85 -4.08 13.48
N GLU A 213 23.23 -3.03 14.21
CA GLU A 213 22.90 -1.67 13.83
C GLU A 213 23.66 -1.24 12.57
N SER A 214 22.98 -0.47 11.71
CA SER A 214 23.62 0.16 10.56
C SER A 214 24.45 1.38 10.98
N PRO A 215 25.52 1.70 10.22
CA PRO A 215 26.32 2.90 10.51
C PRO A 215 25.44 4.16 10.38
N THR A 216 25.58 5.05 11.35
CA THR A 216 24.87 6.33 11.40
C THR A 216 25.76 7.47 10.93
N ARG A 217 25.15 8.48 10.33
CA ARG A 217 25.82 9.72 9.88
C ARG A 217 25.02 10.92 10.36
N HIS A 218 25.73 11.95 10.84
CA HIS A 218 25.10 13.23 11.18
C HIS A 218 24.83 14.03 9.90
N ILE A 219 23.67 13.78 9.27
CA ILE A 219 23.23 14.53 8.10
C ILE A 219 22.30 15.65 8.59
N PRO A 220 22.49 16.91 8.14
CA PRO A 220 21.61 18.00 8.47
C PRO A 220 20.18 17.72 7.99
N ILE A 221 19.19 18.29 8.67
CA ILE A 221 17.79 18.19 8.24
C ILE A 221 17.55 19.20 7.12
N ASP A 222 17.15 18.74 5.96
CA ASP A 222 16.59 19.59 4.93
C ASP A 222 15.18 20.05 5.34
N ARG A 223 15.11 21.23 5.97
CA ARG A 223 13.87 21.79 6.46
C ARG A 223 12.92 22.20 5.34
N MET A 224 13.48 22.67 4.21
CA MET A 224 12.67 23.12 3.08
C MET A 224 12.07 21.93 2.34
N GLY A 225 12.87 20.90 2.04
CA GLY A 225 12.39 19.65 1.45
C GLY A 225 11.32 19.00 2.33
N LEU A 226 11.51 18.97 3.66
CA LEU A 226 10.52 18.45 4.59
C LEU A 226 9.23 19.27 4.58
N ALA A 227 9.29 20.59 4.61
CA ALA A 227 8.12 21.46 4.58
C ALA A 227 7.32 21.27 3.27
N LEU A 228 8.02 21.24 2.13
CA LEU A 228 7.41 20.99 0.83
C LEU A 228 6.77 19.60 0.77
N LEU A 229 7.43 18.57 1.30
CA LEU A 229 6.89 17.21 1.38
C LEU A 229 5.59 17.17 2.19
N VAL A 230 5.57 17.79 3.37
CA VAL A 230 4.39 17.86 4.24
C VAL A 230 3.23 18.57 3.53
N VAL A 231 3.50 19.68 2.85
CA VAL A 231 2.47 20.48 2.20
C VAL A 231 1.88 19.73 0.99
N TRP A 232 2.70 19.21 0.07
CA TRP A 232 2.17 18.59 -1.13
C TRP A 232 1.51 17.23 -0.87
N VAL A 233 2.11 16.39 -0.01
CA VAL A 233 1.51 15.08 0.34
C VAL A 233 0.27 15.27 1.19
N GLY A 234 0.30 16.20 2.16
CA GLY A 234 -0.85 16.51 3.01
C GLY A 234 -2.03 17.02 2.20
N ALA A 235 -1.80 18.02 1.33
CA ALA A 235 -2.83 18.55 0.45
C ALA A 235 -3.38 17.48 -0.52
N LEU A 236 -2.49 16.68 -1.13
CA LEU A 236 -2.87 15.59 -2.02
C LEU A 236 -3.75 14.56 -1.32
N GLN A 237 -3.33 14.08 -0.16
CA GLN A 237 -4.02 13.01 0.55
C GLN A 237 -5.41 13.47 1.02
N VAL A 238 -5.51 14.69 1.58
CA VAL A 238 -6.82 15.26 1.98
C VAL A 238 -7.71 15.47 0.76
N MET A 239 -7.16 15.94 -0.36
CA MET A 239 -7.91 16.09 -1.62
C MET A 239 -8.47 14.74 -2.10
N LEU A 240 -7.68 13.68 -2.08
CA LEU A 240 -8.11 12.35 -2.54
C LEU A 240 -9.16 11.74 -1.61
N ASP A 241 -9.00 11.90 -0.29
CA ASP A 241 -9.91 11.33 0.70
C ASP A 241 -11.27 12.07 0.75
N LYS A 242 -11.25 13.41 0.57
CA LYS A 242 -12.45 14.25 0.68
C LYS A 242 -13.03 14.68 -0.67
N GLY A 243 -12.37 14.36 -1.78
CA GLY A 243 -12.76 14.81 -3.10
C GLY A 243 -14.20 14.43 -3.44
N GLN A 244 -14.58 13.16 -3.25
CA GLN A 244 -15.94 12.69 -3.54
C GLN A 244 -16.99 13.31 -2.60
N GLU A 245 -16.69 13.46 -1.31
CA GLU A 245 -17.61 14.05 -0.32
C GLU A 245 -17.87 15.54 -0.59
N LEU A 246 -16.91 16.26 -1.16
CA LEU A 246 -16.97 17.69 -1.45
C LEU A 246 -17.19 18.02 -2.94
N ASP A 247 -17.72 17.10 -3.73
CA ASP A 247 -18.01 17.27 -5.16
C ASP A 247 -16.80 17.72 -6.00
N TRP A 248 -15.61 17.20 -5.67
CA TRP A 248 -14.37 17.39 -6.43
C TRP A 248 -14.10 18.87 -6.80
N PHE A 249 -13.82 19.12 -8.07
CA PHE A 249 -13.44 20.45 -8.57
C PHE A 249 -14.59 21.48 -8.58
N SER A 250 -15.80 21.09 -8.18
CA SER A 250 -16.88 22.04 -7.88
C SER A 250 -16.66 22.75 -6.54
N SER A 251 -15.86 22.16 -5.65
CA SER A 251 -15.53 22.72 -4.34
C SER A 251 -14.29 23.63 -4.41
N PRO A 252 -14.36 24.89 -3.97
CA PRO A 252 -13.19 25.76 -3.86
C PRO A 252 -12.09 25.19 -2.96
N VAL A 253 -12.46 24.39 -1.93
CA VAL A 253 -11.51 23.75 -1.04
C VAL A 253 -10.68 22.70 -1.78
N ILE A 254 -11.32 21.83 -2.56
CA ILE A 254 -10.63 20.80 -3.34
C ILE A 254 -9.74 21.43 -4.42
N VAL A 255 -10.23 22.46 -5.12
CA VAL A 255 -9.42 23.22 -6.10
C VAL A 255 -8.19 23.83 -5.44
N THR A 256 -8.35 24.44 -4.25
CA THR A 256 -7.22 25.01 -3.50
C THR A 256 -6.22 23.93 -3.11
N LEU A 257 -6.68 22.79 -2.58
CA LEU A 257 -5.81 21.66 -2.23
C LEU A 257 -5.07 21.10 -3.45
N ALA A 258 -5.74 20.98 -4.59
CA ALA A 258 -5.14 20.55 -5.85
C ALA A 258 -4.01 21.49 -6.28
N VAL A 259 -4.28 22.81 -6.31
CA VAL A 259 -3.30 23.83 -6.72
C VAL A 259 -2.12 23.83 -5.74
N VAL A 260 -2.38 23.85 -4.43
CA VAL A 260 -1.33 23.79 -3.40
C VAL A 260 -0.47 22.54 -3.54
N SER A 261 -1.12 21.38 -3.73
CA SER A 261 -0.41 20.12 -3.91
C SER A 261 0.49 20.12 -5.14
N VAL A 262 -0.03 20.53 -6.30
CA VAL A 262 0.73 20.57 -7.56
C VAL A 262 1.89 21.57 -7.49
N VAL A 263 1.64 22.78 -7.00
CA VAL A 263 2.68 23.82 -6.86
C VAL A 263 3.77 23.37 -5.90
N ALA A 264 3.39 22.88 -4.71
CA ALA A 264 4.35 22.41 -3.73
C ALA A 264 5.12 21.16 -4.22
N PHE A 265 4.49 20.27 -5.00
CA PHE A 265 5.15 19.12 -5.62
C PHE A 265 6.21 19.55 -6.64
N VAL A 266 5.90 20.52 -7.51
CA VAL A 266 6.87 21.04 -8.50
C VAL A 266 8.08 21.67 -7.77
N PHE A 267 7.82 22.50 -6.76
CA PHE A 267 8.92 23.07 -5.95
C PHE A 267 9.71 22.00 -5.20
N PHE A 268 9.04 20.98 -4.67
CA PHE A 268 9.68 19.82 -4.04
C PHE A 268 10.60 19.08 -4.99
N LEU A 269 10.17 18.79 -6.22
CA LEU A 269 11.01 18.12 -7.23
C LEU A 269 12.24 18.95 -7.57
N ILE A 270 12.08 20.26 -7.80
CA ILE A 270 13.19 21.15 -8.11
C ILE A 270 14.19 21.19 -6.94
N TRP A 271 13.66 21.32 -5.72
CA TRP A 271 14.48 21.39 -4.51
C TRP A 271 15.27 20.10 -4.26
N GLU A 272 14.60 18.95 -4.22
CA GLU A 272 15.23 17.64 -3.96
C GLU A 272 16.28 17.23 -5.03
N LEU A 273 16.11 17.69 -6.27
CA LEU A 273 17.07 17.42 -7.34
C LEU A 273 18.31 18.33 -7.27
N THR A 274 18.20 19.52 -6.67
CA THR A 274 19.27 20.52 -6.57
C THR A 274 19.97 20.52 -5.21
N GLU A 275 19.31 20.06 -4.16
CA GLU A 275 19.85 20.02 -2.80
C GLU A 275 20.98 18.99 -2.67
N ALA A 276 22.04 19.36 -1.92
CA ALA A 276 23.20 18.51 -1.70
C ALA A 276 22.88 17.31 -0.78
N HIS A 277 22.00 17.52 0.19
CA HIS A 277 21.58 16.51 1.17
C HIS A 277 20.05 16.40 1.18
N PRO A 278 19.44 15.91 0.09
CA PRO A 278 17.99 15.83 -0.04
C PRO A 278 17.39 14.90 1.01
N ILE A 279 16.18 15.22 1.48
CA ILE A 279 15.47 14.38 2.47
C ILE A 279 14.91 13.11 1.83
N VAL A 280 14.60 13.17 0.53
CA VAL A 280 14.12 12.04 -0.29
C VAL A 280 15.08 11.84 -1.46
N ASP A 281 15.71 10.67 -1.55
CA ASP A 281 16.68 10.37 -2.63
C ASP A 281 15.98 10.07 -3.97
N LEU A 282 15.53 11.12 -4.67
CA LEU A 282 14.91 11.00 -5.99
C LEU A 282 15.88 10.48 -7.08
N ARG A 283 17.19 10.49 -6.84
CA ARG A 283 18.19 9.95 -7.76
C ARG A 283 18.05 8.42 -7.93
N LEU A 284 17.30 7.75 -7.05
CA LEU A 284 16.94 6.35 -7.23
C LEU A 284 16.15 6.10 -8.52
N PHE A 285 15.34 7.07 -8.96
CA PHE A 285 14.60 6.99 -10.23
C PHE A 285 15.49 7.09 -11.48
N LEU A 286 16.76 7.43 -11.38
CA LEU A 286 17.71 7.29 -12.48
C LEU A 286 18.04 5.81 -12.76
N GLY A 287 17.83 4.94 -11.79
CA GLY A 287 17.97 3.49 -11.93
C GLY A 287 16.82 2.87 -12.71
N ARG A 288 17.07 2.34 -13.93
CA ARG A 288 16.04 1.78 -14.82
C ARG A 288 15.16 0.74 -14.14
N ASN A 289 15.74 -0.21 -13.40
CA ASN A 289 14.98 -1.26 -12.72
C ASN A 289 14.13 -0.70 -11.58
N PHE A 290 14.67 0.26 -10.83
CA PHE A 290 13.93 0.92 -9.77
C PHE A 290 12.72 1.67 -10.34
N THR A 291 12.92 2.51 -11.34
CA THR A 291 11.86 3.31 -11.96
C THR A 291 10.76 2.44 -12.56
N ILE A 292 11.14 1.46 -13.39
CA ILE A 292 10.15 0.59 -14.03
C ILE A 292 9.44 -0.28 -12.98
N GLY A 293 10.18 -0.83 -12.01
CA GLY A 293 9.62 -1.64 -10.95
C GLY A 293 8.64 -0.85 -10.07
N VAL A 294 9.00 0.38 -9.66
CA VAL A 294 8.14 1.23 -8.82
C VAL A 294 6.91 1.71 -9.59
N LEU A 295 7.05 2.16 -10.84
CA LEU A 295 5.92 2.58 -11.67
C LEU A 295 4.94 1.42 -11.92
N THR A 296 5.48 0.26 -12.29
CA THR A 296 4.65 -0.94 -12.50
C THR A 296 3.94 -1.35 -11.22
N LEU A 297 4.65 -1.34 -10.08
CA LEU A 297 4.09 -1.65 -8.77
C LEU A 297 2.99 -0.65 -8.38
N ALA A 298 3.24 0.64 -8.56
CA ALA A 298 2.29 1.69 -8.22
C ALA A 298 1.00 1.56 -9.02
N VAL A 299 1.08 1.51 -10.36
CA VAL A 299 -0.11 1.40 -11.22
C VAL A 299 -0.86 0.10 -10.94
N ALA A 300 -0.16 -1.04 -10.88
CA ALA A 300 -0.80 -2.33 -10.61
C ALA A 300 -1.45 -2.38 -9.23
N TYR A 301 -0.82 -1.80 -8.20
CA TYR A 301 -1.39 -1.73 -6.86
C TYR A 301 -2.60 -0.81 -6.80
N GLY A 302 -2.56 0.34 -7.49
CA GLY A 302 -3.70 1.25 -7.59
C GLY A 302 -4.93 0.56 -8.20
N VAL A 303 -4.76 -0.12 -9.34
CA VAL A 303 -5.84 -0.89 -9.99
C VAL A 303 -6.31 -2.06 -9.12
N PHE A 304 -5.39 -2.79 -8.49
CA PHE A 304 -5.73 -3.88 -7.57
C PHE A 304 -6.55 -3.36 -6.39
N PHE A 305 -6.09 -2.29 -5.74
CA PHE A 305 -6.74 -1.74 -4.54
C PHE A 305 -8.11 -1.12 -4.86
N ALA A 306 -8.25 -0.50 -6.03
CA ALA A 306 -9.52 -0.06 -6.60
C ALA A 306 -10.57 -1.19 -6.65
N ASN A 307 -10.16 -2.35 -7.16
CA ASN A 307 -11.03 -3.54 -7.22
C ASN A 307 -11.33 -4.13 -5.83
N VAL A 308 -10.38 -4.06 -4.90
CA VAL A 308 -10.57 -4.49 -3.50
C VAL A 308 -11.64 -3.65 -2.79
N VAL A 309 -11.72 -2.35 -3.10
CA VAL A 309 -12.73 -1.44 -2.53
C VAL A 309 -14.08 -1.59 -3.23
N LEU A 310 -14.07 -1.64 -4.58
CA LEU A 310 -15.29 -1.66 -5.39
C LEU A 310 -16.14 -2.92 -5.15
N MET A 311 -15.50 -4.08 -5.08
CA MET A 311 -16.20 -5.36 -4.99
C MET A 311 -17.11 -5.48 -3.75
N PRO A 312 -16.65 -5.23 -2.50
CA PRO A 312 -17.51 -5.27 -1.33
C PRO A 312 -18.59 -4.19 -1.34
N LEU A 313 -18.30 -3.00 -1.86
CA LEU A 313 -19.29 -1.91 -1.97
C LEU A 313 -20.43 -2.30 -2.89
N TRP A 314 -20.14 -2.86 -4.06
CA TRP A 314 -21.14 -3.34 -5.01
C TRP A 314 -21.99 -4.46 -4.42
N LEU A 315 -21.36 -5.46 -3.78
CA LEU A 315 -22.06 -6.59 -3.15
C LEU A 315 -23.03 -6.13 -2.06
N GLN A 316 -22.59 -5.22 -1.17
CA GLN A 316 -23.40 -4.78 -0.03
C GLN A 316 -24.50 -3.80 -0.42
N ARG A 317 -24.23 -2.86 -1.33
CA ARG A 317 -25.20 -1.80 -1.68
C ARG A 317 -26.24 -2.25 -2.70
N PHE A 318 -25.87 -3.14 -3.63
CA PHE A 318 -26.69 -3.43 -4.80
C PHE A 318 -27.03 -4.90 -4.98
N MET A 319 -26.28 -5.83 -4.39
CA MET A 319 -26.54 -7.26 -4.47
C MET A 319 -27.26 -7.83 -3.24
N GLY A 320 -27.47 -6.99 -2.21
CA GLY A 320 -28.15 -7.40 -0.96
C GLY A 320 -27.31 -8.31 -0.06
N TYR A 321 -26.00 -8.40 -0.29
CA TYR A 321 -25.11 -9.19 0.56
C TYR A 321 -24.85 -8.46 1.89
N THR A 322 -24.76 -9.23 2.97
CA THR A 322 -24.27 -8.69 4.25
C THR A 322 -22.77 -8.40 4.18
N ALA A 323 -22.26 -7.62 5.12
CA ALA A 323 -20.81 -7.38 5.22
C ALA A 323 -20.03 -8.70 5.41
N THR A 324 -20.62 -9.66 6.14
CA THR A 324 -20.05 -11.01 6.35
C THR A 324 -19.99 -11.79 5.04
N ASP A 325 -21.06 -11.77 4.23
CA ASP A 325 -21.11 -12.48 2.95
C ASP A 325 -20.10 -11.87 1.95
N ALA A 326 -20.03 -10.55 1.88
CA ALA A 326 -19.02 -9.85 1.07
C ALA A 326 -17.59 -10.19 1.52
N GLY A 327 -17.39 -10.36 2.84
CA GLY A 327 -16.16 -10.87 3.42
C GLY A 327 -15.81 -12.27 2.93
N TRP A 328 -16.77 -13.20 2.93
CA TRP A 328 -16.58 -14.57 2.42
C TRP A 328 -16.25 -14.61 0.92
N VAL A 329 -16.84 -13.73 0.13
CA VAL A 329 -16.52 -13.61 -1.31
C VAL A 329 -15.07 -13.12 -1.51
N THR A 330 -14.57 -12.21 -0.68
CA THR A 330 -13.26 -11.58 -0.86
C THR A 330 -12.12 -12.27 -0.13
N ALA A 331 -12.37 -12.94 0.98
CA ALA A 331 -11.36 -13.62 1.82
C ALA A 331 -10.46 -14.64 1.08
N PRO A 332 -10.93 -15.42 0.09
CA PRO A 332 -10.12 -16.40 -0.61
C PRO A 332 -8.87 -15.82 -1.29
N VAL A 333 -8.87 -14.53 -1.68
CA VAL A 333 -7.66 -13.86 -2.21
C VAL A 333 -6.49 -13.99 -1.24
N GLY A 334 -6.73 -13.66 0.04
CA GLY A 334 -5.70 -13.72 1.08
C GLY A 334 -5.21 -15.14 1.34
N LEU A 335 -6.13 -16.09 1.44
CA LEU A 335 -5.81 -17.49 1.71
C LEU A 335 -4.89 -18.10 0.64
N PHE A 336 -5.26 -17.97 -0.63
CA PHE A 336 -4.47 -18.52 -1.73
C PHE A 336 -3.17 -17.75 -1.95
N ALA A 337 -3.16 -16.43 -1.73
CA ALA A 337 -1.93 -15.65 -1.74
C ALA A 337 -0.94 -16.16 -0.68
N ILE A 338 -1.38 -16.42 0.56
CA ILE A 338 -0.55 -16.93 1.65
C ILE A 338 0.02 -18.30 1.28
N LEU A 339 -0.81 -19.24 0.83
CA LEU A 339 -0.40 -20.61 0.52
C LEU A 339 0.63 -20.67 -0.62
N LEU A 340 0.51 -19.80 -1.62
CA LEU A 340 1.35 -19.82 -2.83
C LEU A 340 2.58 -18.91 -2.73
N THR A 341 2.60 -17.91 -1.85
CA THR A 341 3.74 -16.99 -1.72
C THR A 341 5.07 -17.70 -1.42
N PRO A 342 5.17 -18.74 -0.56
CA PRO A 342 6.42 -19.50 -0.38
C PRO A 342 6.88 -20.22 -1.65
N VAL A 343 5.96 -20.67 -2.49
CA VAL A 343 6.27 -21.30 -3.78
C VAL A 343 6.88 -20.26 -4.73
N VAL A 344 6.27 -19.09 -4.82
CA VAL A 344 6.79 -17.96 -5.63
C VAL A 344 8.16 -17.50 -5.13
N GLY A 345 8.36 -17.44 -3.80
CA GLY A 345 9.65 -17.11 -3.20
C GLY A 345 10.77 -18.09 -3.60
N ARG A 346 10.45 -19.39 -3.77
CA ARG A 346 11.38 -20.40 -4.29
C ARG A 346 11.60 -20.25 -5.78
N LEU A 347 10.53 -20.04 -6.55
CA LEU A 347 10.61 -19.85 -8.00
C LEU A 347 11.45 -18.62 -8.38
N LEU A 348 11.41 -17.58 -7.57
CA LEU A 348 12.20 -16.37 -7.78
C LEU A 348 13.71 -16.61 -7.73
N ALA A 349 14.16 -17.67 -7.07
CA ALA A 349 15.58 -18.05 -7.06
C ALA A 349 16.05 -18.67 -8.38
N SER A 350 15.14 -19.24 -9.18
CA SER A 350 15.46 -19.97 -10.42
C SER A 350 14.88 -19.34 -11.68
N GLN A 351 13.86 -18.51 -11.57
CA GLN A 351 13.15 -17.91 -12.69
C GLN A 351 13.38 -16.41 -12.78
N ASP A 352 13.31 -15.86 -14.01
CA ASP A 352 13.32 -14.41 -14.22
C ASP A 352 12.09 -13.77 -13.56
N PRO A 353 12.27 -12.81 -12.63
CA PRO A 353 11.16 -12.14 -11.95
C PRO A 353 10.11 -11.56 -12.91
N ARG A 354 10.53 -11.08 -14.09
CA ARG A 354 9.63 -10.52 -15.11
C ARG A 354 8.61 -11.53 -15.63
N ARG A 355 8.99 -12.82 -15.77
CA ARG A 355 8.08 -13.90 -16.19
C ARG A 355 6.99 -14.14 -15.13
N LEU A 356 7.38 -14.14 -13.86
CA LEU A 356 6.44 -14.31 -12.76
C LEU A 356 5.43 -13.14 -12.69
N VAL A 357 5.91 -11.90 -12.86
CA VAL A 357 5.05 -10.72 -12.91
C VAL A 357 4.12 -10.73 -14.12
N THR A 358 4.64 -11.11 -15.30
CA THR A 358 3.81 -11.27 -16.52
C THR A 358 2.69 -12.27 -16.30
N PHE A 359 3.01 -13.43 -15.72
CA PHE A 359 1.99 -14.41 -15.34
C PHE A 359 0.94 -13.82 -14.40
N ALA A 360 1.38 -13.11 -13.34
CA ALA A 360 0.47 -12.47 -12.39
C ALA A 360 -0.46 -11.46 -13.08
N PHE A 361 0.06 -10.60 -13.96
CA PHE A 361 -0.74 -9.61 -14.66
C PHE A 361 -1.73 -10.23 -15.65
N LEU A 362 -1.35 -11.27 -16.34
CA LEU A 362 -2.29 -12.01 -17.22
C LEU A 362 -3.41 -12.67 -16.40
N VAL A 363 -3.09 -13.20 -15.22
CA VAL A 363 -4.12 -13.77 -14.33
C VAL A 363 -5.00 -12.65 -13.75
N PHE A 364 -4.45 -11.50 -13.34
CA PHE A 364 -5.26 -10.34 -12.91
C PHE A 364 -6.15 -9.81 -14.04
N ALA A 365 -5.65 -9.77 -15.28
CA ALA A 365 -6.44 -9.41 -16.45
C ALA A 365 -7.59 -10.38 -16.69
N LEU A 366 -7.32 -11.70 -16.61
CA LEU A 366 -8.33 -12.74 -16.73
C LEU A 366 -9.41 -12.61 -15.64
N VAL A 367 -9.00 -12.44 -14.38
CA VAL A 367 -9.93 -12.24 -13.25
C VAL A 367 -10.81 -11.01 -13.45
N SER A 368 -10.20 -9.89 -13.85
CA SER A 368 -10.94 -8.66 -14.11
C SER A 368 -11.90 -8.81 -15.28
N TYR A 369 -11.49 -9.52 -16.34
CA TYR A 369 -12.36 -9.87 -17.45
C TYR A 369 -13.51 -10.81 -17.03
N MET A 370 -13.26 -11.83 -16.19
CA MET A 370 -14.34 -12.68 -15.65
C MET A 370 -15.36 -11.85 -14.86
N ARG A 371 -14.89 -10.89 -14.04
CA ARG A 371 -15.75 -9.99 -13.28
C ARG A 371 -16.55 -9.03 -14.16
N SER A 372 -16.03 -8.63 -15.32
CA SER A 372 -16.78 -7.80 -16.27
C SER A 372 -17.99 -8.50 -16.91
N GLY A 373 -18.14 -9.80 -16.70
CA GLY A 373 -19.31 -10.59 -17.10
C GLY A 373 -20.32 -10.86 -15.97
N PHE A 374 -20.17 -10.26 -14.80
CA PHE A 374 -21.12 -10.43 -13.70
C PHE A 374 -22.47 -9.77 -14.01
N ASN A 375 -23.50 -10.21 -13.29
CA ASN A 375 -24.82 -9.63 -13.33
C ASN A 375 -25.46 -9.64 -11.92
N THR A 376 -26.60 -9.01 -11.77
CA THR A 376 -27.29 -8.91 -10.48
C THR A 376 -27.90 -10.22 -9.99
N GLN A 377 -27.81 -11.31 -10.77
CA GLN A 377 -28.27 -12.65 -10.40
C GLN A 377 -27.10 -13.62 -10.15
N ALA A 378 -25.85 -13.11 -10.16
CA ALA A 378 -24.67 -13.93 -9.91
C ALA A 378 -24.73 -14.54 -8.50
N ASP A 379 -24.61 -15.85 -8.43
CA ASP A 379 -24.56 -16.59 -7.18
C ASP A 379 -23.18 -16.46 -6.51
N MET A 380 -23.11 -16.81 -5.24
CA MET A 380 -21.90 -16.71 -4.43
C MET A 380 -20.73 -17.52 -5.03
N ALA A 381 -21.01 -18.68 -5.63
CA ALA A 381 -20.00 -19.53 -6.25
C ALA A 381 -19.36 -18.83 -7.47
N THR A 382 -20.17 -18.21 -8.32
CA THR A 382 -19.72 -17.41 -9.47
C THR A 382 -18.84 -16.25 -9.04
N LEU A 383 -19.13 -15.61 -7.92
CA LEU A 383 -18.37 -14.48 -7.38
C LEU A 383 -17.04 -14.91 -6.75
N ILE A 384 -17.01 -16.09 -6.09
CA ILE A 384 -15.82 -16.61 -5.40
C ILE A 384 -14.76 -17.12 -6.38
N VAL A 385 -15.14 -17.75 -7.49
CA VAL A 385 -14.18 -18.37 -8.43
C VAL A 385 -13.11 -17.38 -8.91
N PRO A 386 -13.44 -16.18 -9.45
CA PRO A 386 -12.41 -15.20 -9.83
C PRO A 386 -11.54 -14.75 -8.64
N THR A 387 -12.11 -14.71 -7.44
CA THR A 387 -11.40 -14.29 -6.22
C THR A 387 -10.35 -15.31 -5.79
N VAL A 388 -10.63 -16.60 -5.91
CA VAL A 388 -9.67 -17.69 -5.71
C VAL A 388 -8.51 -17.59 -6.71
N ILE A 389 -8.83 -17.41 -8.00
CA ILE A 389 -7.84 -17.25 -9.07
C ILE A 389 -6.98 -15.99 -8.81
N GLN A 390 -7.58 -14.90 -8.33
CA GLN A 390 -6.88 -13.68 -7.97
C GLN A 390 -5.81 -13.90 -6.89
N GLY A 391 -6.05 -14.79 -5.93
CA GLY A 391 -5.06 -15.16 -4.91
C GLY A 391 -3.77 -15.74 -5.49
N ILE A 392 -3.85 -16.48 -6.60
CA ILE A 392 -2.69 -17.00 -7.33
C ILE A 392 -1.87 -15.84 -7.92
N ALA A 393 -2.54 -14.90 -8.58
CA ALA A 393 -1.91 -13.71 -9.14
C ALA A 393 -1.25 -12.85 -8.07
N MET A 394 -1.92 -12.67 -6.93
CA MET A 394 -1.43 -11.85 -5.83
C MET A 394 -0.11 -12.37 -5.25
N ALA A 395 0.05 -13.70 -5.12
CA ALA A 395 1.30 -14.31 -4.70
C ALA A 395 2.45 -14.00 -5.67
N ALA A 396 2.19 -14.06 -6.98
CA ALA A 396 3.19 -13.89 -8.03
C ALA A 396 3.42 -12.41 -8.46
N PHE A 397 2.70 -11.47 -7.88
CA PHE A 397 2.76 -10.04 -8.21
C PHE A 397 3.76 -9.27 -7.36
N PHE A 398 3.53 -9.25 -6.04
CA PHE A 398 4.17 -8.33 -5.13
C PHE A 398 5.65 -8.62 -4.92
N VAL A 399 5.99 -9.89 -4.67
CA VAL A 399 7.36 -10.33 -4.35
C VAL A 399 8.32 -10.13 -5.52
N PRO A 400 7.99 -10.58 -6.75
CA PRO A 400 8.90 -10.40 -7.89
C PRO A 400 9.05 -8.93 -8.31
N LEU A 401 8.00 -8.10 -8.24
CA LEU A 401 8.12 -6.66 -8.54
C LEU A 401 9.01 -5.93 -7.55
N THR A 402 8.88 -6.24 -6.25
CA THR A 402 9.79 -5.69 -5.24
C THR A 402 11.23 -6.12 -5.51
N ALA A 403 11.46 -7.38 -5.88
CA ALA A 403 12.78 -7.87 -6.24
C ALA A 403 13.36 -7.15 -7.47
N ILE A 404 12.56 -6.84 -8.49
CA ILE A 404 12.97 -6.03 -9.64
C ILE A 404 13.35 -4.63 -9.19
N SER A 405 12.51 -3.97 -8.40
CA SER A 405 12.73 -2.59 -7.94
C SER A 405 14.01 -2.44 -7.12
N LEU A 406 14.33 -3.41 -6.28
CA LEU A 406 15.52 -3.38 -5.41
C LEU A 406 16.76 -3.99 -6.06
N SER A 407 16.66 -4.53 -7.28
CA SER A 407 17.78 -5.20 -7.95
C SER A 407 18.88 -4.21 -8.33
N GLY A 408 20.15 -4.57 -8.04
CA GLY A 408 21.33 -3.79 -8.40
C GLY A 408 21.54 -2.53 -7.54
N LEU A 409 20.79 -2.34 -6.45
CA LEU A 409 20.99 -1.25 -5.52
C LEU A 409 22.03 -1.60 -4.45
N ASP A 410 22.79 -0.57 -4.04
CA ASP A 410 23.68 -0.67 -2.89
C ASP A 410 22.83 -0.99 -1.63
N PRO A 411 23.27 -1.95 -0.78
CA PRO A 411 22.58 -2.28 0.47
C PRO A 411 22.31 -1.06 1.37
N ALA A 412 23.20 -0.06 1.37
CA ALA A 412 23.00 1.18 2.13
C ALA A 412 21.80 2.03 1.64
N ARG A 413 21.40 1.88 0.37
CA ARG A 413 20.28 2.62 -0.25
C ARG A 413 18.94 1.85 -0.19
N ILE A 414 18.94 0.58 0.22
CA ILE A 414 17.72 -0.23 0.30
C ILE A 414 16.63 0.39 1.19
N PRO A 415 16.93 0.97 2.38
CA PRO A 415 15.90 1.61 3.20
C PRO A 415 15.22 2.79 2.49
N ALA A 416 15.98 3.63 1.80
CA ALA A 416 15.44 4.75 1.02
C ALA A 416 14.61 4.25 -0.17
N ALA A 417 15.10 3.25 -0.90
CA ALA A 417 14.40 2.62 -2.01
C ALA A 417 13.10 1.94 -1.56
N SER A 418 13.11 1.22 -0.44
CA SER A 418 11.92 0.61 0.15
C SER A 418 10.92 1.67 0.61
N GLY A 419 11.38 2.74 1.26
CA GLY A 419 10.54 3.86 1.66
C GLY A 419 9.84 4.49 0.46
N LEU A 420 10.59 4.85 -0.57
CA LEU A 420 10.07 5.51 -1.77
C LEU A 420 9.13 4.60 -2.59
N SER A 421 9.47 3.31 -2.70
CA SER A 421 8.61 2.30 -3.35
C SER A 421 7.28 2.10 -2.59
N ASN A 422 7.33 2.02 -1.26
CA ASN A 422 6.12 1.90 -0.43
C ASN A 422 5.29 3.19 -0.47
N PHE A 423 5.92 4.36 -0.46
CA PHE A 423 5.23 5.64 -0.65
C PHE A 423 4.48 5.68 -1.99
N ALA A 424 5.15 5.36 -3.10
CA ALA A 424 4.53 5.32 -4.42
C ALA A 424 3.35 4.34 -4.46
N ARG A 425 3.49 3.17 -3.85
CA ARG A 425 2.45 2.15 -3.74
C ARG A 425 1.22 2.65 -2.96
N LEU A 426 1.44 3.24 -1.78
CA LEU A 426 0.35 3.74 -0.92
C LEU A 426 -0.38 4.91 -1.59
N THR A 427 0.35 5.84 -2.17
CA THR A 427 -0.21 6.98 -2.92
C THR A 427 -1.01 6.51 -4.12
N ALA A 428 -0.50 5.53 -4.88
CA ALA A 428 -1.23 4.93 -6.00
C ALA A 428 -2.50 4.18 -5.55
N GLY A 429 -2.49 3.56 -4.37
CA GLY A 429 -3.68 2.97 -3.75
C GLY A 429 -4.76 4.03 -3.47
N ALA A 430 -4.38 5.16 -2.87
CA ALA A 430 -5.29 6.28 -2.62
C ALA A 430 -5.88 6.85 -3.92
N PHE A 431 -5.04 7.09 -4.95
CA PHE A 431 -5.53 7.47 -6.29
C PHE A 431 -6.47 6.43 -6.87
N GLY A 432 -6.11 5.15 -6.82
CA GLY A 432 -6.91 4.05 -7.36
C GLY A 432 -8.30 4.00 -6.72
N THR A 433 -8.38 4.10 -5.39
CA THR A 433 -9.66 4.14 -4.66
C THR A 433 -10.48 5.35 -5.06
N SER A 434 -9.88 6.54 -4.99
CA SER A 434 -10.55 7.81 -5.23
C SER A 434 -11.09 7.92 -6.67
N ILE A 435 -10.28 7.57 -7.67
CA ILE A 435 -10.68 7.55 -9.08
C ILE A 435 -11.81 6.53 -9.29
N THR A 436 -11.68 5.34 -8.72
CA THR A 436 -12.66 4.28 -8.93
C THR A 436 -14.01 4.60 -8.33
N THR A 437 -14.08 5.14 -7.11
CA THR A 437 -15.36 5.51 -6.49
C THR A 437 -16.04 6.64 -7.29
N THR A 438 -15.30 7.62 -7.75
CA THR A 438 -15.83 8.70 -8.59
C THR A 438 -16.32 8.18 -9.94
N LEU A 439 -15.49 7.40 -10.66
CA LEU A 439 -15.90 6.80 -11.93
C LEU A 439 -17.12 5.89 -11.77
N TRP A 440 -17.22 5.18 -10.64
CA TRP A 440 -18.36 4.31 -10.37
C TRP A 440 -19.67 5.10 -10.31
N ASP A 441 -19.69 6.25 -9.63
CA ASP A 441 -20.85 7.13 -9.55
C ASP A 441 -21.15 7.79 -10.89
N ASP A 442 -20.15 8.38 -11.57
CA ASP A 442 -20.32 9.06 -12.86
C ASP A 442 -20.82 8.10 -13.95
N ARG A 443 -20.23 6.89 -14.01
CA ARG A 443 -20.65 5.88 -14.98
C ARG A 443 -22.03 5.31 -14.63
N ALA A 444 -22.37 5.20 -13.34
CA ALA A 444 -23.71 4.80 -12.93
C ALA A 444 -24.76 5.83 -13.37
N ALA A 445 -24.49 7.14 -13.21
CA ALA A 445 -25.37 8.19 -13.71
C ALA A 445 -25.56 8.12 -15.23
N PHE A 446 -24.47 7.88 -15.98
CA PHE A 446 -24.53 7.67 -17.43
C PHE A 446 -25.37 6.44 -17.81
N HIS A 447 -25.16 5.29 -17.15
CA HIS A 447 -25.94 4.08 -17.44
C HIS A 447 -27.39 4.23 -17.01
N HIS A 448 -27.68 4.90 -15.88
CA HIS A 448 -29.04 5.18 -15.43
C HIS A 448 -29.79 6.03 -16.47
N ALA A 449 -29.19 7.10 -16.98
CA ALA A 449 -29.79 7.90 -18.04
C ALA A 449 -30.10 7.07 -19.30
N ARG A 450 -29.17 6.22 -19.73
CA ARG A 450 -29.37 5.31 -20.88
C ARG A 450 -30.46 4.27 -20.65
N LEU A 451 -30.51 3.68 -19.47
CA LEU A 451 -31.56 2.71 -19.12
C LEU A 451 -32.94 3.39 -19.07
N SER A 452 -33.02 4.62 -18.56
CA SER A 452 -34.25 5.42 -18.50
C SER A 452 -34.77 5.82 -19.88
N GLU A 453 -33.90 5.96 -20.90
CA GLU A 453 -34.33 6.18 -22.30
C GLU A 453 -35.12 5.00 -22.86
N VAL A 454 -34.87 3.77 -22.38
CA VAL A 454 -35.54 2.53 -22.82
C VAL A 454 -36.68 2.15 -21.87
N ALA A 455 -36.50 2.32 -20.57
CA ALA A 455 -37.46 2.00 -19.53
C ALA A 455 -38.21 3.26 -19.06
N HIS A 456 -39.10 3.78 -19.89
CA HIS A 456 -39.91 4.98 -19.60
C HIS A 456 -41.41 4.66 -19.68
N PRO A 457 -42.30 5.46 -19.08
CA PRO A 457 -43.75 5.32 -19.22
C PRO A 457 -44.15 5.32 -20.72
N GLY A 458 -44.89 4.32 -21.16
CA GLY A 458 -45.24 4.05 -22.53
C GLY A 458 -44.36 3.03 -23.25
N SER A 459 -43.27 2.57 -22.65
CA SER A 459 -42.53 1.40 -23.17
C SER A 459 -43.17 0.09 -22.67
N PRO A 460 -43.29 -0.95 -23.52
CA PRO A 460 -43.99 -2.19 -23.15
C PRO A 460 -43.44 -2.88 -21.89
N GLY A 461 -42.14 -2.85 -21.72
CA GLY A 461 -41.47 -3.46 -20.54
C GLY A 461 -41.76 -2.70 -19.25
N PHE A 462 -41.69 -1.36 -19.29
CA PHE A 462 -41.99 -0.49 -18.16
C PHE A 462 -43.45 -0.62 -17.77
N ASP A 463 -44.38 -0.48 -18.74
CA ASP A 463 -45.83 -0.53 -18.46
C ASP A 463 -46.24 -1.86 -17.91
N SER A 464 -45.72 -2.98 -18.42
CA SER A 464 -45.99 -4.34 -17.88
C SER A 464 -45.46 -4.50 -16.45
N ALA A 465 -44.25 -4.04 -16.16
CA ALA A 465 -43.64 -4.09 -14.83
C ALA A 465 -44.45 -3.20 -13.84
N PHE A 466 -44.79 -1.99 -14.28
CA PHE A 466 -45.55 -1.05 -13.47
C PHE A 466 -46.95 -1.55 -13.11
N GLU A 467 -47.69 -2.09 -14.10
CA GLU A 467 -49.02 -2.67 -13.85
C GLU A 467 -48.95 -3.90 -12.94
N THR A 468 -47.92 -4.72 -13.07
CA THR A 468 -47.68 -5.86 -12.17
C THR A 468 -47.46 -5.39 -10.73
N LEU A 469 -46.60 -4.39 -10.53
CA LEU A 469 -46.27 -3.83 -9.22
C LEU A 469 -47.49 -3.12 -8.58
N ARG A 470 -48.31 -2.43 -9.39
CA ARG A 470 -49.54 -1.78 -8.91
C ARG A 470 -50.59 -2.73 -8.32
N GLN A 471 -50.50 -4.02 -8.59
CA GLN A 471 -51.39 -5.00 -7.94
C GLN A 471 -51.11 -5.14 -6.43
N THR A 472 -49.88 -4.77 -5.99
CA THR A 472 -49.46 -4.94 -4.60
C THR A 472 -48.95 -3.65 -3.96
N LEU A 473 -48.58 -2.65 -4.75
CA LEU A 473 -47.99 -1.38 -4.31
C LEU A 473 -48.83 -0.20 -4.82
N ASP A 474 -48.83 0.90 -4.08
CA ASP A 474 -49.32 2.18 -4.59
C ASP A 474 -48.45 2.70 -5.76
N PRO A 475 -48.99 3.57 -6.64
CA PRO A 475 -48.27 4.02 -7.82
C PRO A 475 -46.91 4.66 -7.54
N ALA A 476 -46.77 5.43 -6.45
CA ALA A 476 -45.52 6.10 -6.10
C ALA A 476 -44.46 5.08 -5.67
N ARG A 477 -44.83 4.09 -4.90
CA ARG A 477 -43.95 2.99 -4.48
C ARG A 477 -43.58 2.09 -5.65
N ALA A 478 -44.50 1.83 -6.58
CA ALA A 478 -44.22 1.05 -7.79
C ALA A 478 -43.16 1.76 -8.68
N LEU A 479 -43.29 3.07 -8.86
CA LEU A 479 -42.27 3.89 -9.57
C LEU A 479 -40.92 3.88 -8.86
N SER A 480 -40.91 4.11 -7.55
CA SER A 480 -39.67 4.07 -6.74
C SER A 480 -38.99 2.71 -6.80
N TYR A 481 -39.77 1.61 -6.84
CA TYR A 481 -39.21 0.26 -6.99
C TYR A 481 -38.53 0.07 -8.35
N ILE A 482 -39.20 0.50 -9.44
CA ILE A 482 -38.62 0.43 -10.80
C ILE A 482 -37.34 1.28 -10.89
N ASP A 483 -37.36 2.51 -10.36
CA ASP A 483 -36.17 3.37 -10.31
C ASP A 483 -35.03 2.70 -9.51
N GLY A 484 -35.34 2.07 -8.38
CA GLY A 484 -34.38 1.27 -7.60
C GLY A 484 -33.76 0.11 -8.39
N LEU A 485 -34.53 -0.57 -9.24
CA LEU A 485 -34.03 -1.62 -10.13
C LEU A 485 -33.13 -1.03 -11.22
N LEU A 486 -33.51 0.08 -11.84
CA LEU A 486 -32.69 0.78 -12.84
C LEU A 486 -31.38 1.24 -12.23
N ASN A 487 -31.43 1.82 -11.04
CA ASN A 487 -30.26 2.23 -10.29
C ASN A 487 -29.32 1.08 -9.98
N THR A 488 -29.84 -0.06 -9.52
CA THR A 488 -29.09 -1.28 -9.27
C THR A 488 -28.38 -1.80 -10.52
N GLN A 489 -29.07 -1.78 -11.66
CA GLN A 489 -28.48 -2.16 -12.95
C GLN A 489 -27.41 -1.16 -13.40
N ALA A 490 -27.66 0.14 -13.23
CA ALA A 490 -26.73 1.20 -13.61
C ALA A 490 -25.39 1.09 -12.83
N PHE A 491 -25.46 0.92 -11.51
CA PHE A 491 -24.27 0.71 -10.68
C PHE A 491 -23.56 -0.62 -10.97
N THR A 492 -24.30 -1.65 -11.34
CA THR A 492 -23.71 -2.93 -11.78
C THR A 492 -22.94 -2.72 -13.07
N LEU A 493 -23.55 -2.13 -14.12
CA LEU A 493 -22.88 -1.87 -15.40
C LEU A 493 -21.65 -0.98 -15.22
N SER A 494 -21.74 0.02 -14.36
CA SER A 494 -20.60 0.86 -14.00
C SER A 494 -19.44 0.05 -13.38
N ALA A 495 -19.74 -0.89 -12.48
CA ALA A 495 -18.73 -1.76 -11.90
C ALA A 495 -18.08 -2.67 -12.97
N LEU A 496 -18.88 -3.20 -13.93
CA LEU A 496 -18.39 -4.01 -15.04
C LEU A 496 -17.44 -3.23 -15.96
N ASP A 497 -17.75 -1.95 -16.25
CA ASP A 497 -16.87 -1.05 -17.01
C ASP A 497 -15.50 -0.89 -16.34
N ILE A 498 -15.48 -0.72 -15.00
CA ILE A 498 -14.25 -0.59 -14.23
C ILE A 498 -13.45 -1.90 -14.22
N PHE A 499 -14.11 -3.05 -14.08
CA PHE A 499 -13.44 -4.34 -14.19
C PHE A 499 -12.85 -4.56 -15.58
N HIS A 500 -13.58 -4.17 -16.62
CA HIS A 500 -13.07 -4.25 -17.99
C HIS A 500 -11.84 -3.35 -18.21
N ALA A 501 -11.91 -2.09 -17.78
CA ALA A 501 -10.77 -1.18 -17.81
C ALA A 501 -9.56 -1.72 -17.03
N SER A 502 -9.79 -2.31 -15.86
CA SER A 502 -8.76 -2.97 -15.06
C SER A 502 -8.07 -4.10 -15.82
N ALA A 503 -8.85 -4.93 -16.55
CA ALA A 503 -8.30 -6.01 -17.38
C ALA A 503 -7.36 -5.46 -18.46
N VAL A 504 -7.76 -4.40 -19.16
CA VAL A 504 -6.93 -3.74 -20.19
C VAL A 504 -5.64 -3.18 -19.58
N ILE A 505 -5.73 -2.50 -18.43
CA ILE A 505 -4.55 -1.93 -17.76
C ILE A 505 -3.57 -3.04 -17.37
N PHE A 506 -4.03 -4.16 -16.80
CA PHE A 506 -3.15 -5.28 -16.46
C PHE A 506 -2.47 -5.89 -17.68
N VAL A 507 -3.15 -5.99 -18.83
CA VAL A 507 -2.50 -6.42 -20.10
C VAL A 507 -1.40 -5.44 -20.51
N LEU A 508 -1.66 -4.12 -20.45
CA LEU A 508 -0.67 -3.09 -20.79
C LEU A 508 0.55 -3.13 -19.85
N LEU A 509 0.34 -3.40 -18.56
CA LEU A 509 1.41 -3.53 -17.58
C LEU A 509 2.36 -4.71 -17.88
N THR A 510 1.91 -5.74 -18.60
CA THR A 510 2.81 -6.82 -19.05
C THR A 510 3.92 -6.28 -19.96
N ALA A 511 3.61 -5.35 -20.85
CA ALA A 511 4.61 -4.72 -21.71
C ALA A 511 5.57 -3.83 -20.90
N LEU A 512 5.06 -3.10 -19.92
CA LEU A 512 5.85 -2.20 -19.09
C LEU A 512 6.93 -2.94 -18.28
N VAL A 513 6.62 -4.11 -17.71
CA VAL A 513 7.58 -4.88 -16.91
C VAL A 513 8.78 -5.38 -17.73
N TRP A 514 8.59 -5.62 -19.03
CA TRP A 514 9.67 -6.08 -19.91
C TRP A 514 10.69 -4.98 -20.26
N LEU A 515 10.39 -3.72 -19.96
CA LEU A 515 11.35 -2.63 -20.04
C LEU A 515 12.42 -2.71 -18.94
N ALA A 516 12.19 -3.43 -17.83
CA ALA A 516 13.21 -3.68 -16.82
C ALA A 516 14.34 -4.54 -17.37
N ARG A 517 15.57 -4.32 -16.91
CA ARG A 517 16.72 -5.16 -17.27
C ARG A 517 16.63 -6.53 -16.58
N PRO A 518 17.02 -7.63 -17.25
CA PRO A 518 17.05 -8.94 -16.61
C PRO A 518 18.01 -8.92 -15.43
N ASN A 519 17.59 -9.53 -14.32
CA ASN A 519 18.46 -9.70 -13.16
C ASN A 519 19.42 -10.86 -13.46
N ARG A 520 20.70 -10.56 -13.79
CA ARG A 520 21.74 -11.56 -14.11
C ARG A 520 22.41 -12.17 -12.87
N SER A 521 21.85 -12.00 -11.69
CA SER A 521 22.38 -12.55 -10.42
C SER A 521 22.09 -14.05 -10.22
N GLY A 522 21.94 -14.82 -11.30
CA GLY A 522 21.93 -16.30 -11.27
C GLY A 522 23.35 -16.86 -11.40
N PRO A 523 23.59 -18.14 -11.08
CA PRO A 523 24.93 -18.80 -11.11
C PRO A 523 25.67 -18.72 -12.45
N ALA A 524 24.98 -18.37 -13.55
CA ALA A 524 25.58 -18.18 -14.87
C ALA A 524 26.17 -16.77 -15.11
N GLY A 525 25.84 -15.75 -14.28
CA GLY A 525 26.31 -14.37 -14.48
C GLY A 525 27.72 -14.12 -13.96
N GLY A 526 28.14 -14.83 -12.91
CA GLY A 526 29.50 -14.69 -12.34
C GLY A 526 30.62 -15.30 -13.20
N ALA A 527 30.28 -16.29 -14.05
CA ALA A 527 31.25 -16.91 -14.95
C ALA A 527 31.52 -16.07 -16.23
N ALA A 528 30.55 -15.25 -16.65
CA ALA A 528 30.69 -14.42 -17.85
C ALA A 528 31.47 -13.10 -17.59
N GLU A 529 31.38 -12.54 -16.38
CA GLU A 529 32.19 -11.36 -15.98
C GLU A 529 33.65 -11.73 -15.70
N ALA A 530 33.91 -12.93 -15.16
CA ALA A 530 35.28 -13.43 -14.98
C ALA A 530 35.98 -13.77 -16.30
N ALA A 531 35.23 -14.08 -17.35
CA ALA A 531 35.77 -14.37 -18.69
C ALA A 531 35.93 -13.12 -19.58
N GLY A 532 35.24 -12.01 -19.28
CA GLY A 532 35.29 -10.75 -20.03
C GLY A 532 36.36 -9.75 -19.54
N GLY A 533 37.00 -10.02 -18.41
CA GLY A 533 38.05 -9.17 -17.83
C GLY A 533 39.49 -9.56 -18.15
N ALA A 534 39.70 -10.51 -19.09
CA ALA A 534 41.02 -11.01 -19.50
C ALA A 534 41.28 -10.79 -20.99
N HIS A 535 41.04 -9.57 -21.46
CA HIS A 535 41.55 -9.12 -22.76
C HIS A 535 41.99 -7.66 -22.65
#